data_038d5cb3bf4bc8028c893103af13b420
#
_entry.id   038d5cb3bf4bc8028c893103af13b420
#
_cell.length_a   1.000
_cell.length_b   1.000
_cell.length_c   1.000
_cell.angle_alpha   90.00
_cell.angle_beta   90.00
_cell.angle_gamma   90.00
#
_symmetry.space_group_name_H-M   'P 1'
#
loop_
_entity.id
_entity.type
_entity.pdbx_description
1 polymer ?
#
loop_
_entity_poly.entity_id
_entity_poly.type
_entity_poly.pdbx_seq_one_letter_code
_entity_poly.pdbx_strand_id
1 'polypeptide(L)'
;MNKNEIIQIQGMEYKEMTKQLLNECALATLIPSRVSLIGIKPNLVAPVPAEFGGTTHPEVVAGIIEYLQENGFTNLQIMEGSWVGDKTEESFEVCGYRMLSEQYGVPLIDAQKEKSMPVQCGDMELQICECAKKVDFMINVPVMKGHCQTKITCALKNMKGLLPNKEKRHFHAMGLHRPIAHLGLGIHQDFILVDNICGDLDFEDGGNPFIMNRLFAGLDPVLIDAYVCAELHYRPEDVPYVKMAEELGVGSADLTRLSIRQIGEIGEKRVIPEKRKIVELQDAVEEVESCSACYGYLIPALDRLKEEGLLQELHEKICIGQGYRGKSGALGVGSCTSGFACNLKGCPPTDEQMYEFLKQYIAARRKTEAEK
;
A
#
# COMPACT_ATOMS: atom_id res chain seq x y z
N MET A 1 -8.40 6.68 -23.79
CA MET A 1 -7.96 5.53 -22.95
C MET A 1 -9.15 4.62 -22.70
N ASN A 2 -8.99 3.29 -22.73
CA ASN A 2 -10.04 2.33 -22.43
C ASN A 2 -9.74 1.56 -21.11
N LYS A 3 -10.74 0.85 -20.56
CA LYS A 3 -10.60 0.18 -19.27
C LYS A 3 -9.58 -0.97 -19.23
N ASN A 4 -9.24 -1.54 -20.40
CA ASN A 4 -8.28 -2.64 -20.50
C ASN A 4 -6.89 -2.15 -20.94
N GLU A 5 -6.62 -0.86 -20.83
CA GLU A 5 -5.37 -0.26 -21.29
C GLU A 5 -4.57 0.30 -20.12
N ILE A 6 -3.29 0.02 -20.12
CA ILE A 6 -2.28 0.69 -19.31
C ILE A 6 -1.36 1.46 -20.26
N ILE A 7 -1.19 2.74 -20.00
CA ILE A 7 -0.20 3.56 -20.70
C ILE A 7 0.94 3.82 -19.72
N GLN A 8 2.18 3.63 -20.18
CA GLN A 8 3.35 3.80 -19.32
C GLN A 8 4.43 4.66 -19.99
N ILE A 9 5.21 5.34 -19.16
CA ILE A 9 6.36 6.17 -19.54
C ILE A 9 7.53 5.91 -18.61
N GLN A 10 8.75 6.03 -19.13
CA GLN A 10 9.97 5.90 -18.34
C GLN A 10 10.89 7.09 -18.57
N GLY A 11 11.60 7.55 -17.54
CA GLY A 11 12.51 8.69 -17.60
C GLY A 11 12.84 9.22 -16.20
N MET A 12 13.46 10.41 -16.15
CA MET A 12 13.94 11.03 -14.90
C MET A 12 13.30 12.40 -14.61
N GLU A 13 12.64 12.99 -15.59
CA GLU A 13 11.95 14.28 -15.46
C GLU A 13 10.49 14.03 -15.03
N TYR A 14 10.28 13.64 -13.78
CA TYR A 14 9.03 13.04 -13.28
C TYR A 14 7.80 13.92 -13.49
N LYS A 15 7.94 15.24 -13.32
CA LYS A 15 6.86 16.20 -13.57
C LYS A 15 6.46 16.23 -15.05
N GLU A 16 7.43 16.32 -15.94
CA GLU A 16 7.19 16.34 -17.39
C GLU A 16 6.67 14.99 -17.90
N MET A 17 7.20 13.89 -17.38
CA MET A 17 6.68 12.54 -17.65
C MET A 17 5.21 12.44 -17.27
N THR A 18 4.84 12.97 -16.11
CA THR A 18 3.44 13.00 -15.66
C THR A 18 2.57 13.77 -16.64
N LYS A 19 2.95 14.99 -17.00
CA LYS A 19 2.19 15.81 -17.97
C LYS A 19 2.04 15.12 -19.32
N GLN A 20 3.12 14.52 -19.83
CA GLN A 20 3.09 13.76 -21.08
C GLN A 20 2.15 12.55 -20.99
N LEU A 21 2.22 11.77 -19.90
CA LEU A 21 1.36 10.61 -19.68
C LEU A 21 -0.12 11.01 -19.61
N LEU A 22 -0.46 12.10 -18.90
CA LEU A 22 -1.82 12.61 -18.79
C LEU A 22 -2.38 13.11 -20.14
N ASN A 23 -1.55 13.74 -20.97
CA ASN A 23 -1.90 14.10 -22.33
C ASN A 23 -2.23 12.87 -23.18
N GLU A 24 -1.38 11.85 -23.16
CA GLU A 24 -1.58 10.60 -23.89
C GLU A 24 -2.82 9.83 -23.42
N CYS A 25 -3.17 9.93 -22.14
CA CYS A 25 -4.40 9.39 -21.56
C CYS A 25 -5.63 10.23 -21.92
N ALA A 26 -5.46 11.45 -22.45
CA ALA A 26 -6.51 12.44 -22.68
C ALA A 26 -7.34 12.74 -21.41
N LEU A 27 -6.68 12.81 -20.24
CA LEU A 27 -7.33 12.96 -18.92
C LEU A 27 -8.35 14.10 -18.89
N ALA A 28 -8.03 15.25 -19.48
CA ALA A 28 -8.93 16.41 -19.50
C ALA A 28 -10.30 16.13 -20.14
N THR A 29 -10.41 15.10 -20.98
CA THR A 29 -11.67 14.68 -21.62
C THR A 29 -12.48 13.73 -20.76
N LEU A 30 -11.89 13.13 -19.72
CA LEU A 30 -12.55 12.21 -18.81
C LEU A 30 -13.26 12.97 -17.68
N ILE A 31 -12.81 14.18 -17.36
CA ILE A 31 -13.36 14.99 -16.26
C ILE A 31 -14.69 15.62 -16.72
N PRO A 32 -15.79 15.41 -15.96
CA PRO A 32 -17.14 15.77 -16.41
C PRO A 32 -17.33 17.27 -16.68
N SER A 33 -16.70 18.14 -15.87
CA SER A 33 -16.90 19.60 -15.96
C SER A 33 -15.67 20.35 -15.47
N ARG A 34 -15.46 21.55 -16.00
CA ARG A 34 -14.38 22.48 -15.55
C ARG A 34 -14.57 22.96 -14.10
N VAL A 35 -15.76 22.87 -13.56
CA VAL A 35 -16.08 23.24 -12.18
C VAL A 35 -16.06 22.04 -11.24
N SER A 36 -15.86 20.83 -11.75
CA SER A 36 -15.76 19.61 -10.92
C SER A 36 -14.72 19.75 -9.85
N LEU A 37 -15.04 19.32 -8.63
CA LEU A 37 -14.07 19.16 -7.55
C LEU A 37 -13.24 17.90 -7.79
N ILE A 38 -11.96 18.10 -8.07
CA ILE A 38 -11.02 17.00 -8.35
C ILE A 38 -10.22 16.69 -7.09
N GLY A 39 -10.31 15.45 -6.63
CA GLY A 39 -9.53 14.93 -5.51
C GLY A 39 -8.29 14.19 -6.00
N ILE A 40 -7.11 14.62 -5.58
CA ILE A 40 -5.84 13.94 -5.84
C ILE A 40 -5.46 13.18 -4.58
N LYS A 41 -5.33 11.87 -4.67
CA LYS A 41 -5.03 10.97 -3.54
C LYS A 41 -3.65 10.32 -3.70
N PRO A 42 -2.56 10.96 -3.24
CA PRO A 42 -1.25 10.32 -3.18
C PRO A 42 -1.21 9.17 -2.17
N ASN A 43 -0.08 8.49 -2.04
CA ASN A 43 0.23 7.61 -0.92
C ASN A 43 1.23 8.31 0.00
N LEU A 44 0.82 8.70 1.21
CA LEU A 44 1.68 9.26 2.23
C LEU A 44 1.51 8.45 3.52
N VAL A 45 1.86 7.16 3.45
CA VAL A 45 1.66 6.20 4.54
C VAL A 45 2.34 6.64 5.84
N ALA A 46 3.51 7.23 5.76
CA ALA A 46 4.34 7.70 6.86
C ALA A 46 5.09 8.99 6.48
N PRO A 47 5.66 9.75 7.43
CA PRO A 47 6.49 10.93 7.16
C PRO A 47 7.90 10.52 6.68
N VAL A 48 7.96 9.92 5.50
CA VAL A 48 9.19 9.41 4.87
C VAL A 48 9.28 9.96 3.45
N PRO A 49 10.43 10.54 3.04
CA PRO A 49 10.64 11.04 1.68
C PRO A 49 10.45 9.95 0.61
N ALA A 50 9.97 10.35 -0.58
CA ALA A 50 9.56 9.41 -1.63
C ALA A 50 10.69 8.52 -2.15
N GLU A 51 11.92 9.00 -2.12
CA GLU A 51 13.12 8.25 -2.53
C GLU A 51 13.41 7.00 -1.67
N PHE A 52 12.77 6.87 -0.51
CA PHE A 52 12.82 5.64 0.31
C PHE A 52 11.80 4.58 -0.14
N GLY A 53 10.97 4.87 -1.15
CA GLY A 53 10.05 3.89 -1.77
C GLY A 53 8.73 3.68 -1.04
N GLY A 54 8.42 4.49 -0.02
CA GLY A 54 7.19 4.36 0.77
C GLY A 54 6.05 5.29 0.35
N THR A 55 6.37 6.44 -0.23
CA THR A 55 5.42 7.54 -0.48
C THR A 55 5.49 8.05 -1.92
N THR A 56 4.41 8.71 -2.37
CA THR A 56 4.32 9.27 -3.73
C THR A 56 5.23 10.48 -3.89
N HIS A 57 6.00 10.52 -4.98
CA HIS A 57 6.85 11.65 -5.32
C HIS A 57 6.04 12.93 -5.53
N PRO A 58 6.36 14.03 -4.85
CA PRO A 58 5.63 15.29 -4.99
C PRO A 58 5.69 15.86 -6.43
N GLU A 59 6.74 15.58 -7.21
CA GLU A 59 6.88 15.99 -8.60
C GLU A 59 5.79 15.37 -9.49
N VAL A 60 5.35 14.15 -9.18
CA VAL A 60 4.24 13.50 -9.90
C VAL A 60 2.95 14.28 -9.67
N VAL A 61 2.67 14.65 -8.41
CA VAL A 61 1.47 15.41 -8.07
C VAL A 61 1.56 16.84 -8.59
N ALA A 62 2.76 17.45 -8.61
CA ALA A 62 3.00 18.74 -9.26
C ALA A 62 2.65 18.68 -10.75
N GLY A 63 3.07 17.63 -11.47
CA GLY A 63 2.73 17.42 -12.86
C GLY A 63 1.23 17.27 -13.11
N ILE A 64 0.51 16.58 -12.20
CA ILE A 64 -0.96 16.46 -12.25
C ILE A 64 -1.60 17.84 -12.10
N ILE A 65 -1.18 18.62 -11.10
CA ILE A 65 -1.74 19.95 -10.82
C ILE A 65 -1.50 20.90 -12.01
N GLU A 66 -0.26 20.97 -12.51
CA GLU A 66 0.06 21.82 -13.68
C GLU A 66 -0.77 21.43 -14.89
N TYR A 67 -0.85 20.14 -15.22
CA TYR A 67 -1.66 19.66 -16.34
C TYR A 67 -3.14 20.07 -16.18
N LEU A 68 -3.71 19.90 -14.98
CA LEU A 68 -5.11 20.25 -14.72
C LEU A 68 -5.34 21.76 -14.85
N GLN A 69 -4.47 22.59 -14.25
CA GLN A 69 -4.58 24.04 -14.32
C GLN A 69 -4.41 24.57 -15.75
N GLU A 70 -3.45 24.05 -16.51
CA GLU A 70 -3.25 24.37 -17.93
C GLU A 70 -4.48 24.02 -18.80
N ASN A 71 -5.22 22.99 -18.40
CA ASN A 71 -6.48 22.59 -19.03
C ASN A 71 -7.73 23.26 -18.42
N GLY A 72 -7.56 24.27 -17.55
CA GLY A 72 -8.64 25.09 -17.00
C GLY A 72 -9.43 24.46 -15.85
N PHE A 73 -8.89 23.44 -15.19
CA PHE A 73 -9.43 22.89 -13.93
C PHE A 73 -8.73 23.54 -12.75
N THR A 74 -9.47 24.26 -11.93
CA THR A 74 -8.91 25.00 -10.77
C THR A 74 -9.47 24.55 -9.42
N ASN A 75 -10.53 23.75 -9.42
CA ASN A 75 -11.17 23.25 -8.20
C ASN A 75 -10.52 21.92 -7.79
N LEU A 76 -9.34 21.99 -7.20
CA LEU A 76 -8.48 20.86 -6.87
C LEU A 76 -8.29 20.75 -5.36
N GLN A 77 -8.11 19.52 -4.85
CA GLN A 77 -7.65 19.26 -3.49
C GLN A 77 -6.77 18.02 -3.43
N ILE A 78 -5.79 18.01 -2.54
CA ILE A 78 -4.97 16.84 -2.22
C ILE A 78 -5.48 16.25 -0.92
N MET A 79 -5.76 14.94 -0.89
CA MET A 79 -6.36 14.26 0.26
C MET A 79 -5.52 13.08 0.69
N GLU A 80 -5.19 12.99 1.97
CA GLU A 80 -4.51 11.83 2.53
C GLU A 80 -4.84 11.66 4.02
N GLY A 81 -4.70 10.43 4.48
CA GLY A 81 -4.63 10.07 5.89
C GLY A 81 -3.57 9.00 6.07
N SER A 82 -2.46 9.36 6.68
CA SER A 82 -1.33 8.47 6.96
C SER A 82 -1.72 7.28 7.83
N TRP A 83 -0.81 6.35 8.02
CA TRP A 83 -0.99 5.20 8.89
C TRP A 83 -1.38 5.64 10.32
N VAL A 84 -2.08 4.75 11.05
CA VAL A 84 -2.65 5.09 12.38
C VAL A 84 -1.60 5.41 13.46
N GLY A 85 -0.33 5.09 13.22
CA GLY A 85 0.80 5.42 14.10
C GLY A 85 1.40 6.80 13.84
N ASP A 86 1.14 7.38 12.67
CA ASP A 86 1.74 8.63 12.21
C ASP A 86 0.69 9.74 12.07
N LYS A 87 1.17 10.98 11.96
CA LYS A 87 0.33 12.15 11.74
C LYS A 87 0.43 12.59 10.27
N THR A 88 -0.71 12.71 9.61
CA THR A 88 -0.77 13.17 8.21
C THR A 88 -0.11 14.53 7.99
N GLU A 89 -0.23 15.43 8.97
CA GLU A 89 0.44 16.74 8.91
C GLU A 89 1.97 16.63 8.83
N GLU A 90 2.57 15.69 9.56
CA GLU A 90 4.00 15.42 9.49
C GLU A 90 4.37 14.81 8.13
N SER A 91 3.52 13.95 7.57
CA SER A 91 3.73 13.40 6.23
C SER A 91 3.62 14.48 5.15
N PHE A 92 2.67 15.42 5.27
CA PHE A 92 2.58 16.55 4.34
C PHE A 92 3.84 17.41 4.36
N GLU A 93 4.44 17.61 5.53
CA GLU A 93 5.67 18.38 5.67
C GLU A 93 6.88 17.64 5.10
N VAL A 94 7.15 16.43 5.60
CA VAL A 94 8.34 15.65 5.27
C VAL A 94 8.36 15.20 3.80
N CYS A 95 7.20 14.89 3.23
CA CYS A 95 7.09 14.47 1.83
C CYS A 95 6.98 15.66 0.84
N GLY A 96 7.14 16.90 1.29
CA GLY A 96 7.17 18.09 0.43
C GLY A 96 5.80 18.61 -0.04
N TYR A 97 4.71 18.04 0.45
CA TYR A 97 3.35 18.42 0.01
C TYR A 97 2.89 19.77 0.55
N ARG A 98 3.45 20.23 1.67
CA ARG A 98 3.18 21.59 2.19
C ARG A 98 3.67 22.66 1.21
N MET A 99 4.92 22.54 0.74
CA MET A 99 5.47 23.43 -0.27
C MET A 99 4.68 23.37 -1.59
N LEU A 100 4.28 22.18 -2.01
CA LEU A 100 3.48 21.98 -3.21
C LEU A 100 2.11 22.68 -3.10
N SER A 101 1.43 22.52 -1.96
CA SER A 101 0.17 23.22 -1.67
C SER A 101 0.30 24.74 -1.75
N GLU A 102 1.34 25.29 -1.13
CA GLU A 102 1.62 26.74 -1.15
C GLU A 102 1.95 27.24 -2.56
N GLN A 103 2.78 26.50 -3.31
CA GLN A 103 3.22 26.88 -4.66
C GLN A 103 2.05 26.93 -5.66
N TYR A 104 1.14 25.96 -5.59
CA TYR A 104 0.06 25.82 -6.59
C TYR A 104 -1.30 26.31 -6.08
N GLY A 105 -1.42 26.71 -4.81
CA GLY A 105 -2.68 27.14 -4.21
C GLY A 105 -3.71 26.02 -4.08
N VAL A 106 -3.26 24.74 -3.94
CA VAL A 106 -4.14 23.57 -3.83
C VAL A 106 -4.21 23.11 -2.37
N PRO A 107 -5.42 23.08 -1.74
CA PRO A 107 -5.55 22.74 -0.32
C PRO A 107 -5.20 21.28 -0.05
N LEU A 108 -4.59 21.05 1.13
CA LEU A 108 -4.36 19.74 1.73
C LEU A 108 -5.49 19.37 2.68
N ILE A 109 -6.07 18.22 2.49
CA ILE A 109 -7.14 17.66 3.33
C ILE A 109 -6.57 16.51 4.15
N ASP A 110 -6.45 16.71 5.46
CA ASP A 110 -6.05 15.67 6.40
C ASP A 110 -7.25 14.76 6.75
N ALA A 111 -7.33 13.60 6.10
CA ALA A 111 -8.41 12.64 6.32
C ALA A 111 -8.45 12.07 7.75
N GLN A 112 -7.37 12.18 8.55
CA GLN A 112 -7.41 11.78 9.96
C GLN A 112 -8.24 12.75 10.81
N LYS A 113 -8.43 14.01 10.35
CA LYS A 113 -9.22 15.05 11.04
C LYS A 113 -10.61 15.23 10.43
N GLU A 114 -10.86 14.61 9.27
CA GLU A 114 -12.15 14.72 8.57
C GLU A 114 -13.26 13.95 9.28
N LYS A 115 -14.49 14.45 9.11
CA LYS A 115 -15.68 13.69 9.45
C LYS A 115 -15.80 12.47 8.53
N SER A 116 -16.45 11.44 9.04
CA SER A 116 -16.76 10.25 8.26
C SER A 116 -18.27 9.97 8.29
N MET A 117 -18.72 9.24 7.29
CA MET A 117 -20.09 8.79 7.16
C MET A 117 -20.13 7.29 6.85
N PRO A 118 -21.19 6.58 7.29
CA PRO A 118 -21.38 5.19 6.92
C PRO A 118 -21.75 5.10 5.43
N VAL A 119 -21.09 4.18 4.72
CA VAL A 119 -21.31 3.89 3.30
C VAL A 119 -21.51 2.39 3.13
N GLN A 120 -22.61 2.01 2.49
CA GLN A 120 -22.83 0.61 2.14
C GLN A 120 -21.94 0.18 0.99
N CYS A 121 -21.06 -0.79 1.23
CA CYS A 121 -20.09 -1.33 0.30
C CYS A 121 -20.37 -2.83 0.09
N GLY A 122 -21.30 -3.17 -0.77
CA GLY A 122 -21.81 -4.53 -0.90
C GLY A 122 -22.53 -4.98 0.37
N ASP A 123 -22.08 -6.05 1.00
CA ASP A 123 -22.62 -6.56 2.27
C ASP A 123 -21.91 -6.01 3.52
N MET A 124 -21.01 -5.02 3.36
CA MET A 124 -20.33 -4.33 4.45
C MET A 124 -20.74 -2.86 4.53
N GLU A 125 -20.89 -2.33 5.75
CA GLU A 125 -20.95 -0.89 6.01
C GLU A 125 -19.59 -0.41 6.47
N LEU A 126 -19.00 0.57 5.78
CA LEU A 126 -17.68 1.12 6.07
C LEU A 126 -17.77 2.62 6.39
N GLN A 127 -16.97 3.08 7.35
CA GLN A 127 -16.85 4.51 7.65
C GLN A 127 -15.86 5.16 6.68
N ILE A 128 -16.34 6.03 5.80
CA ILE A 128 -15.53 6.73 4.77
C ILE A 128 -15.51 8.22 5.09
N CYS A 129 -14.34 8.86 4.97
CA CYS A 129 -14.20 10.31 5.17
C CYS A 129 -15.04 11.08 4.15
N GLU A 130 -15.72 12.15 4.61
CA GLU A 130 -16.61 12.94 3.76
C GLU A 130 -15.90 13.56 2.56
N CYS A 131 -14.61 13.93 2.70
CA CYS A 131 -13.82 14.47 1.60
C CYS A 131 -13.78 13.54 0.39
N ALA A 132 -13.74 12.21 0.60
CA ALA A 132 -13.74 11.23 -0.48
C ALA A 132 -15.10 11.15 -1.23
N LYS A 133 -16.19 11.52 -0.56
CA LYS A 133 -17.54 11.48 -1.14
C LYS A 133 -17.96 12.82 -1.78
N LYS A 134 -17.22 13.88 -1.51
CA LYS A 134 -17.51 15.22 -2.05
C LYS A 134 -16.88 15.49 -3.40
N VAL A 135 -15.85 14.73 -3.78
CA VAL A 135 -15.18 14.90 -5.08
C VAL A 135 -16.05 14.39 -6.22
N ASP A 136 -16.04 15.13 -7.34
CA ASP A 136 -16.70 14.75 -8.58
C ASP A 136 -15.81 13.85 -9.45
N PHE A 137 -14.50 13.91 -9.24
CA PHE A 137 -13.52 13.13 -9.98
C PHE A 137 -12.32 12.78 -9.08
N MET A 138 -12.02 11.51 -8.94
CA MET A 138 -10.94 10.99 -8.08
C MET A 138 -9.73 10.56 -8.91
N ILE A 139 -8.60 11.22 -8.70
CA ILE A 139 -7.29 10.79 -9.22
C ILE A 139 -6.53 10.08 -8.11
N ASN A 140 -6.40 8.76 -8.23
CA ASN A 140 -5.62 7.93 -7.31
C ASN A 140 -4.16 7.89 -7.76
N VAL A 141 -3.21 8.23 -6.87
CA VAL A 141 -1.77 8.25 -7.17
C VAL A 141 -1.01 7.32 -6.20
N PRO A 142 -1.23 6.00 -6.32
CA PRO A 142 -0.58 5.02 -5.45
C PRO A 142 0.89 4.84 -5.82
N VAL A 143 1.70 4.36 -4.86
CA VAL A 143 3.02 3.80 -5.12
C VAL A 143 2.89 2.30 -5.39
N MET A 144 3.59 1.81 -6.41
CA MET A 144 3.78 0.37 -6.62
C MET A 144 4.81 -0.14 -5.63
N LYS A 145 4.38 -0.87 -4.61
CA LYS A 145 5.27 -1.39 -3.55
C LYS A 145 4.79 -2.71 -2.96
N GLY A 146 5.69 -3.38 -2.26
CA GLY A 146 5.40 -4.57 -1.47
C GLY A 146 4.58 -4.27 -0.22
N HIS A 147 4.16 -5.34 0.43
CA HIS A 147 3.51 -5.28 1.74
C HIS A 147 3.59 -6.63 2.44
N CYS A 148 4.03 -6.63 3.67
CA CYS A 148 4.26 -7.84 4.46
C CYS A 148 3.05 -8.78 4.52
N GLN A 149 1.83 -8.28 4.67
CA GLN A 149 0.61 -9.09 4.81
C GLN A 149 -0.19 -9.22 3.51
N THR A 150 -0.37 -8.12 2.76
CA THR A 150 -1.19 -8.12 1.55
C THR A 150 -0.38 -8.37 0.28
N LYS A 151 0.91 -8.65 0.40
CA LYS A 151 1.90 -8.88 -0.67
C LYS A 151 2.18 -7.65 -1.52
N ILE A 152 1.15 -6.89 -1.89
CA ILE A 152 1.27 -5.65 -2.67
C ILE A 152 0.50 -4.51 -2.01
N THR A 153 0.93 -3.29 -2.31
CA THR A 153 0.17 -2.05 -2.14
C THR A 153 0.13 -1.34 -3.49
N CYS A 154 -1.08 -1.03 -3.98
CA CYS A 154 -1.28 -0.16 -5.14
C CYS A 154 -2.68 0.46 -5.12
N ALA A 155 -3.45 0.42 -6.21
CA ALA A 155 -4.65 1.20 -6.44
C ALA A 155 -5.76 0.95 -5.39
N LEU A 156 -6.17 -0.29 -5.19
CA LEU A 156 -7.27 -0.63 -4.27
C LEU A 156 -6.93 -0.28 -2.82
N LYS A 157 -5.74 -0.68 -2.36
CA LYS A 157 -5.32 -0.47 -0.98
C LYS A 157 -5.04 0.99 -0.64
N ASN A 158 -4.62 1.81 -1.61
CA ASN A 158 -4.35 3.24 -1.39
C ASN A 158 -5.56 4.02 -0.89
N MET A 159 -6.78 3.59 -1.25
CA MET A 159 -8.03 4.22 -0.77
C MET A 159 -8.25 4.11 0.74
N LYS A 160 -7.55 3.20 1.45
CA LYS A 160 -7.59 3.15 2.93
C LYS A 160 -7.16 4.46 3.59
N GLY A 161 -6.33 5.27 2.93
CA GLY A 161 -5.98 6.61 3.40
C GLY A 161 -7.19 7.52 3.61
N LEU A 162 -8.32 7.26 2.96
CA LEU A 162 -9.56 8.04 3.08
C LEU A 162 -10.55 7.48 4.11
N LEU A 163 -10.05 6.68 5.06
CA LEU A 163 -10.81 6.16 6.19
C LEU A 163 -10.37 6.85 7.50
N PRO A 164 -11.27 7.05 8.48
CA PRO A 164 -10.88 7.50 9.80
C PRO A 164 -10.02 6.44 10.51
N ASN A 165 -9.15 6.87 11.43
CA ASN A 165 -8.24 5.97 12.13
C ASN A 165 -8.93 4.80 12.85
N LYS A 166 -10.16 5.01 13.35
CA LYS A 166 -10.95 3.94 13.96
C LYS A 166 -11.27 2.84 12.95
N GLU A 167 -11.65 3.21 11.73
CA GLU A 167 -11.98 2.26 10.67
C GLU A 167 -10.73 1.56 10.13
N LYS A 168 -9.61 2.28 9.99
CA LYS A 168 -8.32 1.66 9.64
C LYS A 168 -7.96 0.54 10.63
N ARG A 169 -8.12 0.77 11.95
CA ARG A 169 -7.89 -0.26 12.98
C ARG A 169 -8.90 -1.41 12.85
N HIS A 170 -10.14 -1.12 12.54
CA HIS A 170 -11.19 -2.13 12.32
C HIS A 170 -10.83 -3.05 11.15
N PHE A 171 -10.33 -2.52 10.04
CA PHE A 171 -9.82 -3.31 8.91
C PHE A 171 -8.74 -4.30 9.35
N HIS A 172 -7.81 -3.87 10.20
CA HIS A 172 -6.77 -4.76 10.72
C HIS A 172 -7.33 -5.88 11.62
N ALA A 173 -8.42 -5.63 12.32
CA ALA A 173 -9.07 -6.63 13.17
C ALA A 173 -9.92 -7.64 12.38
N MET A 174 -10.47 -7.23 11.22
CA MET A 174 -11.27 -8.10 10.35
C MET A 174 -10.43 -8.94 9.35
N GLY A 175 -9.12 -8.71 9.29
CA GLY A 175 -8.31 -9.12 8.14
C GLY A 175 -8.45 -8.13 6.98
N LEU A 176 -7.34 -7.80 6.31
CA LEU A 176 -7.30 -6.67 5.37
C LEU A 176 -8.01 -6.94 4.04
N HIS A 177 -8.00 -8.17 3.56
CA HIS A 177 -8.39 -8.46 2.18
C HIS A 177 -9.84 -8.13 1.87
N ARG A 178 -10.77 -8.64 2.67
CA ARG A 178 -12.20 -8.43 2.43
C ARG A 178 -12.60 -6.95 2.48
N PRO A 179 -12.27 -6.17 3.54
CA PRO A 179 -12.67 -4.77 3.59
C PRO A 179 -11.97 -3.89 2.54
N ILE A 180 -10.74 -4.22 2.08
CA ILE A 180 -10.09 -3.51 0.96
C ILE A 180 -10.89 -3.72 -0.34
N ALA A 181 -11.32 -4.96 -0.63
CA ALA A 181 -12.13 -5.24 -1.82
C ALA A 181 -13.47 -4.50 -1.78
N HIS A 182 -14.17 -4.53 -0.64
CA HIS A 182 -15.44 -3.84 -0.45
C HIS A 182 -15.32 -2.30 -0.50
N LEU A 183 -14.18 -1.75 -0.05
CA LEU A 183 -13.92 -0.31 -0.14
C LEU A 183 -13.93 0.20 -1.59
N GLY A 184 -13.55 -0.63 -2.56
CA GLY A 184 -13.65 -0.32 -3.99
C GLY A 184 -15.07 -0.02 -4.48
N LEU A 185 -16.10 -0.53 -3.79
CA LEU A 185 -17.51 -0.15 -4.04
C LEU A 185 -17.89 1.19 -3.38
N GLY A 186 -17.20 1.54 -2.30
CA GLY A 186 -17.50 2.77 -1.54
C GLY A 186 -16.81 4.02 -2.07
N ILE A 187 -15.60 3.87 -2.61
CA ILE A 187 -14.81 4.97 -3.17
C ILE A 187 -14.48 4.64 -4.63
N HIS A 188 -15.11 5.37 -5.54
CA HIS A 188 -14.82 5.26 -6.96
C HIS A 188 -13.47 5.91 -7.30
N GLN A 189 -12.71 5.29 -8.21
CA GLN A 189 -11.44 5.79 -8.71
C GLN A 189 -11.61 6.05 -10.21
N ASP A 190 -11.66 7.33 -10.61
CA ASP A 190 -11.95 7.70 -11.99
C ASP A 190 -10.70 7.62 -12.88
N PHE A 191 -9.53 7.86 -12.28
CA PHE A 191 -8.25 7.76 -12.94
C PHE A 191 -7.18 7.31 -11.95
N ILE A 192 -6.29 6.43 -12.38
CA ILE A 192 -5.19 5.91 -11.55
C ILE A 192 -3.88 6.21 -12.26
N LEU A 193 -2.97 6.92 -11.58
CA LEU A 193 -1.61 7.16 -12.02
C LEU A 193 -0.66 6.55 -11.00
N VAL A 194 -0.04 5.45 -11.33
CA VAL A 194 0.86 4.72 -10.42
C VAL A 194 2.25 5.33 -10.46
N ASP A 195 2.69 5.78 -9.30
CA ASP A 195 4.09 6.11 -9.06
C ASP A 195 4.89 4.82 -8.93
N ASN A 196 5.68 4.53 -9.95
CA ASN A 196 6.65 3.45 -9.98
C ASN A 196 8.04 3.99 -10.32
N ILE A 197 8.36 5.17 -9.77
CA ILE A 197 9.69 5.76 -9.85
C ILE A 197 10.65 4.96 -8.97
N CYS A 198 10.29 4.83 -7.69
CA CYS A 198 10.86 3.83 -6.81
C CYS A 198 9.80 3.32 -5.85
N GLY A 199 9.88 2.05 -5.49
CA GLY A 199 9.00 1.43 -4.49
C GLY A 199 9.78 0.45 -3.66
N ASP A 200 9.52 0.38 -2.35
CA ASP A 200 10.03 -0.72 -1.55
C ASP A 200 9.25 -1.97 -1.89
N LEU A 201 9.92 -3.01 -2.38
CA LEU A 201 9.25 -4.23 -2.83
C LEU A 201 8.92 -5.20 -1.68
N ASP A 202 9.39 -4.91 -0.47
CA ASP A 202 9.26 -5.75 0.72
C ASP A 202 8.43 -5.08 1.83
N PHE A 203 8.65 -3.78 2.10
CA PHE A 203 8.06 -3.05 3.23
C PHE A 203 7.14 -1.91 2.78
N GLU A 204 6.07 -1.66 3.56
CA GLU A 204 5.05 -0.67 3.21
C GLU A 204 5.53 0.78 3.39
N ASP A 205 6.37 1.02 4.39
CA ASP A 205 6.86 2.33 4.81
C ASP A 205 8.19 2.74 4.15
N GLY A 206 8.78 1.84 3.33
CA GLY A 206 10.03 2.10 2.61
C GLY A 206 11.28 1.69 3.40
N GLY A 207 12.43 2.00 2.82
CA GLY A 207 13.74 1.69 3.40
C GLY A 207 14.65 0.88 2.46
N ASN A 208 14.08 0.12 1.52
CA ASN A 208 14.80 -0.64 0.51
C ASN A 208 14.29 -0.30 -0.91
N PRO A 209 14.47 0.95 -1.38
CA PRO A 209 13.87 1.41 -2.62
C PRO A 209 14.43 0.65 -3.85
N PHE A 210 13.55 0.12 -4.67
CA PHE A 210 13.87 -0.42 -5.98
C PHE A 210 13.49 0.59 -7.06
N ILE A 211 14.49 1.16 -7.73
CA ILE A 211 14.31 2.26 -8.67
C ILE A 211 13.91 1.73 -10.05
N MET A 212 12.75 2.14 -10.55
CA MET A 212 12.22 1.82 -11.88
C MET A 212 12.17 3.03 -12.81
N ASN A 213 12.11 4.26 -12.27
CA ASN A 213 11.96 5.51 -13.02
C ASN A 213 10.80 5.45 -14.03
N ARG A 214 9.66 4.88 -13.63
CA ARG A 214 8.50 4.60 -14.46
C ARG A 214 7.24 5.18 -13.84
N LEU A 215 6.33 5.67 -14.68
CA LEU A 215 4.95 5.96 -14.33
C LEU A 215 4.04 5.14 -15.25
N PHE A 216 2.88 4.73 -14.75
CA PHE A 216 1.85 4.13 -15.60
C PHE A 216 0.46 4.51 -15.11
N ALA A 217 -0.50 4.55 -16.06
CA ALA A 217 -1.87 4.97 -15.78
C ALA A 217 -2.89 4.01 -16.35
N GLY A 218 -4.05 3.92 -15.68
CA GLY A 218 -5.19 3.10 -16.08
C GLY A 218 -6.50 3.61 -15.47
N LEU A 219 -7.60 3.00 -15.89
CA LEU A 219 -8.96 3.34 -15.43
C LEU A 219 -9.58 2.27 -14.52
N ASP A 220 -9.06 1.06 -14.52
CA ASP A 220 -9.58 -0.06 -13.74
C ASP A 220 -8.63 -0.39 -12.58
N PRO A 221 -9.02 -0.15 -11.31
CA PRO A 221 -8.16 -0.38 -10.16
C PRO A 221 -7.82 -1.87 -9.94
N VAL A 222 -8.70 -2.78 -10.34
CA VAL A 222 -8.46 -4.22 -10.22
C VAL A 222 -7.45 -4.68 -11.25
N LEU A 223 -7.55 -4.17 -12.50
CA LEU A 223 -6.58 -4.45 -13.56
C LEU A 223 -5.19 -3.91 -13.23
N ILE A 224 -5.12 -2.69 -12.67
CA ILE A 224 -3.87 -2.10 -12.20
C ILE A 224 -3.23 -2.99 -11.12
N ASP A 225 -3.99 -3.40 -10.11
CA ASP A 225 -3.46 -4.24 -9.03
C ASP A 225 -3.11 -5.66 -9.53
N ALA A 226 -3.88 -6.22 -10.48
CA ALA A 226 -3.54 -7.49 -11.13
C ALA A 226 -2.23 -7.39 -11.95
N TYR A 227 -2.04 -6.28 -12.67
CA TYR A 227 -0.78 -6.00 -13.38
C TYR A 227 0.39 -5.87 -12.39
N VAL A 228 0.21 -5.15 -11.29
CA VAL A 228 1.23 -5.03 -10.22
C VAL A 228 1.54 -6.40 -9.59
N CYS A 229 0.55 -7.27 -9.39
CA CYS A 229 0.81 -8.65 -8.96
C CYS A 229 1.79 -9.34 -9.92
N ALA A 230 1.52 -9.30 -11.23
CA ALA A 230 2.38 -9.94 -12.24
C ALA A 230 3.79 -9.34 -12.28
N GLU A 231 3.92 -8.00 -12.18
CA GLU A 231 5.23 -7.32 -12.09
C GLU A 231 6.02 -7.75 -10.85
N LEU A 232 5.33 -8.06 -9.74
CA LEU A 232 5.92 -8.52 -8.49
C LEU A 232 5.99 -10.05 -8.36
N HIS A 233 5.84 -10.79 -9.48
CA HIS A 233 5.88 -12.26 -9.57
C HIS A 233 4.82 -12.98 -8.73
N TYR A 234 3.66 -12.33 -8.53
CA TYR A 234 2.48 -12.97 -7.96
C TYR A 234 1.40 -13.17 -9.05
N ARG A 235 0.57 -14.17 -8.89
CA ARG A 235 -0.69 -14.26 -9.63
C ARG A 235 -1.73 -13.38 -8.93
N PRO A 236 -2.71 -12.81 -9.62
CA PRO A 236 -3.80 -12.05 -8.98
C PRO A 236 -4.51 -12.85 -7.87
N GLU A 237 -4.64 -14.18 -8.03
CA GLU A 237 -5.24 -15.08 -7.03
C GLU A 237 -4.43 -15.19 -5.75
N ASP A 238 -3.12 -14.94 -5.81
CA ASP A 238 -2.25 -14.96 -4.63
C ASP A 238 -2.45 -13.72 -3.72
N VAL A 239 -3.23 -12.73 -4.20
CA VAL A 239 -3.58 -11.49 -3.49
C VAL A 239 -5.11 -11.42 -3.33
N PRO A 240 -5.68 -12.02 -2.27
CA PRO A 240 -7.12 -12.28 -2.17
C PRO A 240 -8.02 -11.06 -2.39
N TYR A 241 -7.61 -9.84 -1.98
CA TYR A 241 -8.44 -8.66 -2.18
C TYR A 241 -8.62 -8.28 -3.68
N VAL A 242 -7.65 -8.62 -4.56
CA VAL A 242 -7.76 -8.38 -6.00
C VAL A 242 -8.87 -9.26 -6.58
N LYS A 243 -8.84 -10.56 -6.24
CA LYS A 243 -9.86 -11.50 -6.67
C LYS A 243 -11.25 -11.16 -6.13
N MET A 244 -11.34 -10.82 -4.85
CA MET A 244 -12.60 -10.41 -4.22
C MET A 244 -13.16 -9.13 -4.86
N ALA A 245 -12.32 -8.15 -5.20
CA ALA A 245 -12.76 -6.92 -5.87
C ALA A 245 -13.31 -7.20 -7.28
N GLU A 246 -12.70 -8.14 -8.01
CA GLU A 246 -13.26 -8.62 -9.29
C GLU A 246 -14.62 -9.28 -9.10
N GLU A 247 -14.77 -10.18 -8.14
CA GLU A 247 -16.03 -10.86 -7.83
C GLU A 247 -17.14 -9.88 -7.40
N LEU A 248 -16.79 -8.79 -6.75
CA LEU A 248 -17.69 -7.70 -6.38
C LEU A 248 -18.04 -6.76 -7.56
N GLY A 249 -17.42 -6.94 -8.72
CA GLY A 249 -17.64 -6.10 -9.91
C GLY A 249 -16.99 -4.71 -9.84
N VAL A 250 -15.96 -4.51 -9.00
CA VAL A 250 -15.20 -3.25 -8.93
C VAL A 250 -14.39 -3.03 -10.21
N GLY A 251 -13.87 -4.12 -10.80
CA GLY A 251 -13.09 -4.11 -12.04
C GLY A 251 -12.79 -5.53 -12.51
N SER A 252 -11.77 -5.72 -13.35
CA SER A 252 -11.37 -7.02 -13.87
C SER A 252 -9.90 -7.33 -13.65
N ALA A 253 -9.59 -8.53 -13.15
CA ALA A 253 -8.23 -9.05 -13.00
C ALA A 253 -7.72 -9.80 -14.24
N ASP A 254 -8.50 -9.82 -15.36
CA ASP A 254 -8.19 -10.56 -16.58
C ASP A 254 -7.06 -9.91 -17.39
N LEU A 255 -5.84 -10.31 -17.11
CA LEU A 255 -4.64 -9.84 -17.81
C LEU A 255 -4.57 -10.27 -19.28
N THR A 256 -5.40 -11.22 -19.72
CA THR A 256 -5.42 -11.66 -21.14
C THR A 256 -5.96 -10.58 -22.08
N ARG A 257 -6.73 -9.63 -21.54
CA ARG A 257 -7.29 -8.48 -22.25
C ARG A 257 -6.47 -7.21 -22.10
N LEU A 258 -5.43 -7.25 -21.27
CA LEU A 258 -4.60 -6.07 -21.00
C LEU A 258 -3.81 -5.66 -22.26
N SER A 259 -3.93 -4.39 -22.63
CA SER A 259 -3.09 -3.72 -23.60
C SER A 259 -2.15 -2.74 -22.90
N ILE A 260 -0.85 -2.90 -23.11
CA ILE A 260 0.16 -2.00 -22.55
C ILE A 260 0.72 -1.15 -23.69
N ARG A 261 0.63 0.17 -23.54
CA ARG A 261 1.19 1.13 -24.50
C ARG A 261 2.33 1.91 -23.85
N GLN A 262 3.53 1.70 -24.36
CA GLN A 262 4.71 2.47 -23.96
C GLN A 262 4.75 3.79 -24.75
N ILE A 263 4.99 4.90 -24.06
CA ILE A 263 5.24 6.22 -24.68
C ILE A 263 6.65 6.72 -24.33
N GLY A 264 7.19 7.59 -25.17
CA GLY A 264 8.55 8.08 -25.04
C GLY A 264 9.62 7.02 -25.36
N GLU A 265 10.85 7.29 -24.97
CA GLU A 265 11.95 6.36 -25.16
C GLU A 265 11.82 5.17 -24.19
N ILE A 266 12.18 3.98 -24.68
CA ILE A 266 12.25 2.78 -23.83
C ILE A 266 13.57 2.83 -23.09
N GLY A 267 13.54 3.12 -21.81
CA GLY A 267 14.71 3.07 -20.95
C GLY A 267 15.20 1.63 -20.70
N GLU A 268 16.24 1.53 -19.91
CA GLU A 268 16.79 0.22 -19.51
C GLU A 268 15.73 -0.60 -18.76
N LYS A 269 15.42 -1.80 -19.27
CA LYS A 269 14.45 -2.68 -18.65
C LYS A 269 15.01 -3.24 -17.33
N ARG A 270 14.62 -2.67 -16.21
CA ARG A 270 14.95 -3.24 -14.90
C ARG A 270 14.01 -4.39 -14.60
N VAL A 271 14.57 -5.50 -14.20
CA VAL A 271 13.83 -6.73 -13.83
C VAL A 271 13.73 -6.79 -12.32
N ILE A 272 12.52 -6.87 -11.82
CA ILE A 272 12.26 -7.07 -10.39
C ILE A 272 12.74 -8.47 -10.00
N PRO A 273 13.53 -8.64 -8.93
CA PRO A 273 14.03 -9.95 -8.53
C PRO A 273 12.88 -10.83 -8.00
N GLU A 274 12.89 -12.12 -8.37
CA GLU A 274 11.92 -13.09 -7.84
C GLU A 274 12.12 -13.34 -6.34
N LYS A 275 13.40 -13.42 -5.91
CA LYS A 275 13.74 -13.58 -4.49
C LYS A 275 13.81 -12.21 -3.83
N ARG A 276 12.89 -11.97 -2.91
CA ARG A 276 12.82 -10.76 -2.09
C ARG A 276 12.96 -11.12 -0.62
N LYS A 277 13.45 -10.17 0.19
CA LYS A 277 13.64 -10.36 1.64
C LYS A 277 12.37 -10.87 2.32
N ILE A 278 11.23 -10.28 2.02
CA ILE A 278 9.95 -10.64 2.65
C ILE A 278 9.56 -12.10 2.41
N VAL A 279 9.80 -12.64 1.22
CA VAL A 279 9.47 -14.04 0.90
C VAL A 279 10.26 -15.01 1.77
N GLU A 280 11.56 -14.73 1.95
CA GLU A 280 12.43 -15.58 2.79
C GLU A 280 12.07 -15.46 4.28
N LEU A 281 11.66 -14.27 4.75
CA LEU A 281 11.25 -14.04 6.14
C LEU A 281 9.91 -14.69 6.45
N GLN A 282 8.98 -14.68 5.50
CA GLN A 282 7.67 -15.31 5.63
C GLN A 282 7.73 -16.82 5.83
N ASP A 283 8.78 -17.48 5.33
CA ASP A 283 8.98 -18.92 5.56
C ASP A 283 9.16 -19.27 7.04
N ALA A 284 9.61 -18.34 7.89
CA ALA A 284 9.71 -18.53 9.33
C ALA A 284 8.37 -18.33 10.07
N VAL A 285 7.31 -17.89 9.40
CA VAL A 285 6.05 -17.49 10.03
C VAL A 285 4.92 -18.42 9.62
N GLU A 286 4.04 -18.74 10.57
CA GLU A 286 2.73 -19.34 10.33
C GLU A 286 1.65 -18.34 10.75
N GLU A 287 1.10 -17.65 9.76
CA GLU A 287 0.13 -16.56 9.94
C GLU A 287 -1.30 -17.08 9.76
N VAL A 288 -2.17 -16.82 10.77
CA VAL A 288 -3.61 -17.09 10.68
C VAL A 288 -4.39 -15.91 11.21
N GLU A 289 -4.98 -15.13 10.32
CA GLU A 289 -5.78 -13.94 10.63
C GLU A 289 -5.04 -12.92 11.51
N SER A 290 -3.78 -12.63 11.19
CA SER A 290 -2.99 -11.68 11.96
C SER A 290 -3.45 -10.24 11.73
N CYS A 291 -3.31 -9.40 12.76
CA CYS A 291 -3.41 -7.96 12.60
C CYS A 291 -2.15 -7.43 11.91
N SER A 292 -2.28 -6.52 10.95
CA SER A 292 -1.14 -5.98 10.20
C SER A 292 -0.09 -5.32 11.10
N ALA A 293 -0.51 -4.62 12.15
CA ALA A 293 0.43 -4.05 13.11
C ALA A 293 1.30 -5.12 13.79
N CYS A 294 0.71 -6.27 14.14
CA CYS A 294 1.44 -7.38 14.76
C CYS A 294 2.42 -8.02 13.77
N TYR A 295 1.95 -8.28 12.55
CA TYR A 295 2.77 -8.85 11.49
C TYR A 295 3.85 -7.89 11.00
N GLY A 296 3.51 -6.59 10.87
CA GLY A 296 4.42 -5.54 10.44
C GLY A 296 5.61 -5.33 11.38
N TYR A 297 5.43 -5.50 12.70
CA TYR A 297 6.54 -5.47 13.65
C TYR A 297 7.35 -6.78 13.70
N LEU A 298 6.72 -7.93 13.36
CA LEU A 298 7.45 -9.19 13.33
C LEU A 298 8.48 -9.24 12.20
N ILE A 299 8.14 -8.73 11.02
CA ILE A 299 9.01 -8.83 9.85
C ILE A 299 10.36 -8.10 10.03
N PRO A 300 10.43 -6.83 10.51
CA PRO A 300 11.70 -6.19 10.82
C PRO A 300 12.53 -6.93 11.89
N ALA A 301 11.87 -7.50 12.89
CA ALA A 301 12.56 -8.32 13.90
C ALA A 301 13.21 -9.57 13.29
N LEU A 302 12.54 -10.22 12.32
CA LEU A 302 13.09 -11.36 11.59
C LEU A 302 14.23 -10.95 10.64
N ASP A 303 14.15 -9.79 10.01
CA ASP A 303 15.23 -9.28 9.15
C ASP A 303 16.52 -9.07 9.94
N ARG A 304 16.43 -8.46 11.12
CA ARG A 304 17.57 -8.32 12.05
C ARG A 304 18.15 -9.67 12.47
N LEU A 305 17.31 -10.66 12.81
CA LEU A 305 17.78 -12.02 13.13
C LEU A 305 18.49 -12.68 11.93
N LYS A 306 18.00 -12.42 10.72
CA LYS A 306 18.64 -12.93 9.49
C LYS A 306 20.00 -12.28 9.26
N GLU A 307 20.12 -10.97 9.44
CA GLU A 307 21.39 -10.23 9.32
C GLU A 307 22.43 -10.73 10.32
N GLU A 308 22.02 -11.14 11.53
CA GLU A 308 22.89 -11.76 12.55
C GLU A 308 23.13 -13.26 12.32
N GLY A 309 22.55 -13.87 11.29
CA GLY A 309 22.68 -15.31 11.02
C GLY A 309 21.93 -16.20 12.01
N LEU A 310 21.00 -15.65 12.80
CA LEU A 310 20.25 -16.37 13.81
C LEU A 310 18.94 -16.98 13.30
N LEU A 311 18.36 -16.42 12.22
CA LEU A 311 17.06 -16.86 11.71
C LEU A 311 17.04 -18.34 11.31
N GLN A 312 18.12 -18.84 10.75
CA GLN A 312 18.25 -20.25 10.32
C GLN A 312 18.32 -21.25 11.48
N GLU A 313 18.50 -20.76 12.71
CA GLU A 313 18.50 -21.59 13.94
C GLU A 313 17.08 -21.67 14.55
N LEU A 314 16.13 -20.99 13.96
CA LEU A 314 14.74 -21.08 14.32
C LEU A 314 14.12 -22.28 13.62
N HIS A 315 14.02 -23.40 14.30
CA HIS A 315 13.52 -24.66 13.72
C HIS A 315 11.98 -24.77 13.74
N GLU A 316 11.31 -24.00 14.59
CA GLU A 316 9.85 -23.90 14.62
C GLU A 316 9.37 -22.63 13.92
N LYS A 317 8.22 -22.74 13.25
CA LYS A 317 7.54 -21.54 12.72
C LYS A 317 6.96 -20.70 13.85
N ILE A 318 7.05 -19.40 13.69
CA ILE A 318 6.46 -18.44 14.62
C ILE A 318 4.98 -18.31 14.28
N CYS A 319 4.10 -18.76 15.18
CA CYS A 319 2.67 -18.61 15.02
C CYS A 319 2.21 -17.19 15.40
N ILE A 320 1.42 -16.55 14.56
CA ILE A 320 0.90 -15.20 14.78
C ILE A 320 -0.52 -15.07 14.21
N GLY A 321 -1.41 -14.41 14.94
CA GLY A 321 -2.75 -14.06 14.45
C GLY A 321 -3.90 -14.52 15.33
N GLN A 322 -5.08 -13.95 15.03
CA GLN A 322 -6.29 -14.17 15.82
C GLN A 322 -6.82 -15.59 15.73
N GLY A 323 -6.53 -16.30 14.63
CA GLY A 323 -6.89 -17.70 14.45
C GLY A 323 -6.25 -18.66 15.45
N TYR A 324 -5.28 -18.19 16.26
CA TYR A 324 -4.66 -18.98 17.35
C TYR A 324 -5.28 -18.76 18.74
N ARG A 325 -6.31 -17.93 18.87
CA ARG A 325 -6.99 -17.72 20.16
C ARG A 325 -7.54 -19.02 20.69
N GLY A 326 -7.18 -19.37 21.95
CA GLY A 326 -7.60 -20.60 22.59
C GLY A 326 -6.89 -21.88 22.09
N LYS A 327 -5.93 -21.77 21.17
CA LYS A 327 -5.10 -22.91 20.73
C LYS A 327 -3.79 -22.96 21.52
N SER A 328 -3.12 -24.12 21.46
CA SER A 328 -1.79 -24.35 22.00
C SER A 328 -0.80 -24.62 20.87
N GLY A 329 0.48 -24.33 21.09
CA GLY A 329 1.58 -24.53 20.15
C GLY A 329 2.93 -24.32 20.83
N ALA A 330 4.01 -24.36 20.05
CA ALA A 330 5.37 -24.25 20.57
C ALA A 330 5.79 -22.79 20.74
N LEU A 331 5.75 -22.00 19.68
CA LEU A 331 6.27 -20.64 19.62
C LEU A 331 5.22 -19.67 19.05
N GLY A 332 4.88 -18.64 19.78
CA GLY A 332 3.89 -17.66 19.37
C GLY A 332 4.23 -16.23 19.72
N VAL A 333 3.72 -15.28 18.91
CA VAL A 333 3.86 -13.84 19.12
C VAL A 333 2.48 -13.20 19.17
N GLY A 334 2.32 -12.28 20.14
CA GLY A 334 1.07 -11.56 20.38
C GLY A 334 0.15 -12.25 21.40
N SER A 335 -0.79 -11.48 21.94
CA SER A 335 -1.76 -11.99 22.94
C SER A 335 -2.67 -13.08 22.39
N CYS A 336 -2.80 -13.20 21.08
CA CYS A 336 -3.62 -14.23 20.44
C CYS A 336 -3.04 -15.66 20.58
N THR A 337 -1.73 -15.77 20.81
CA THR A 337 -1.02 -17.04 21.02
C THR A 337 -0.72 -17.31 22.51
N SER A 338 -1.50 -16.74 23.44
CA SER A 338 -1.25 -16.81 24.88
C SER A 338 -1.28 -18.23 25.49
N GLY A 339 -1.83 -19.22 24.77
CA GLY A 339 -1.83 -20.64 25.15
C GLY A 339 -0.59 -21.42 24.70
N PHE A 340 0.38 -20.78 24.05
CA PHE A 340 1.58 -21.43 23.53
C PHE A 340 2.64 -21.62 24.61
N ALA A 341 3.48 -22.64 24.47
CA ALA A 341 4.53 -22.97 25.42
C ALA A 341 5.55 -21.82 25.58
N CYS A 342 5.95 -21.19 24.47
CA CYS A 342 6.71 -19.97 24.45
C CYS A 342 5.90 -18.89 23.75
N ASN A 343 5.59 -17.81 24.46
CA ASN A 343 4.75 -16.74 23.94
C ASN A 343 5.23 -15.36 24.37
N LEU A 344 5.39 -14.44 23.41
CA LEU A 344 5.54 -13.02 23.68
C LEU A 344 4.16 -12.35 23.74
N LYS A 345 3.77 -11.85 24.89
CA LYS A 345 2.51 -11.12 25.07
C LYS A 345 2.63 -9.69 24.57
N GLY A 346 1.55 -9.17 23.98
CA GLY A 346 1.40 -7.80 23.47
C GLY A 346 0.29 -7.73 22.43
N CYS A 347 -0.23 -6.52 22.15
CA CYS A 347 -1.30 -6.36 21.14
C CYS A 347 -1.19 -4.99 20.43
N PRO A 348 -0.19 -4.83 19.54
CA PRO A 348 0.95 -5.69 19.23
C PRO A 348 2.08 -5.57 20.28
N PRO A 349 3.00 -6.53 20.37
CA PRO A 349 4.35 -6.28 20.89
C PRO A 349 5.12 -5.40 19.89
N THR A 350 6.15 -4.68 20.33
CA THR A 350 7.03 -3.92 19.44
C THR A 350 8.01 -4.84 18.70
N ASP A 351 8.58 -4.36 17.60
CA ASP A 351 9.64 -5.05 16.84
C ASP A 351 10.86 -5.38 17.72
N GLU A 352 11.29 -4.45 18.57
CA GLU A 352 12.39 -4.67 19.53
C GLU A 352 12.04 -5.78 20.54
N GLN A 353 10.83 -5.79 21.06
CA GLN A 353 10.37 -6.85 21.97
C GLN A 353 10.33 -8.21 21.27
N MET A 354 9.88 -8.25 20.02
CA MET A 354 9.85 -9.46 19.20
C MET A 354 11.26 -9.99 18.92
N TYR A 355 12.16 -9.09 18.50
CA TYR A 355 13.55 -9.43 18.25
C TYR A 355 14.25 -10.01 19.49
N GLU A 356 14.17 -9.32 20.63
CA GLU A 356 14.81 -9.78 21.87
C GLU A 356 14.22 -11.11 22.37
N PHE A 357 12.89 -11.29 22.27
CA PHE A 357 12.22 -12.53 22.64
C PHE A 357 12.70 -13.72 21.78
N LEU A 358 12.74 -13.55 20.46
CA LEU A 358 13.17 -14.60 19.54
C LEU A 358 14.65 -14.92 19.71
N LYS A 359 15.50 -13.93 19.94
CA LYS A 359 16.93 -14.11 20.24
C LYS A 359 17.14 -14.92 21.52
N GLN A 360 16.38 -14.62 22.57
CA GLN A 360 16.42 -15.38 23.83
C GLN A 360 15.91 -16.82 23.64
N TYR A 361 14.86 -17.02 22.84
CA TYR A 361 14.33 -18.34 22.51
C TYR A 361 15.39 -19.20 21.81
N ILE A 362 16.06 -18.68 20.80
CA ILE A 362 17.16 -19.37 20.08
C ILE A 362 18.30 -19.71 21.05
N ALA A 363 18.71 -18.76 21.89
CA ALA A 363 19.80 -19.00 22.85
C ALA A 363 19.46 -20.08 23.91
N ALA A 364 18.22 -20.14 24.37
CA ALA A 364 17.75 -21.18 25.31
C ALA A 364 17.77 -22.58 24.66
N ARG A 365 17.39 -22.68 23.39
CA ARG A 365 17.42 -23.94 22.61
C ARG A 365 18.84 -24.46 22.42
N ARG A 366 19.80 -23.60 22.06
CA ARG A 366 21.22 -23.97 21.95
C ARG A 366 21.75 -24.62 23.24
N LYS A 367 21.39 -24.10 24.41
CA LYS A 367 21.80 -24.66 25.70
C LYS A 367 21.24 -26.06 25.91
N THR A 368 19.94 -26.24 25.60
CA THR A 368 19.28 -27.53 25.76
C THR A 368 19.82 -28.62 24.81
N GLU A 369 20.26 -28.23 23.61
CA GLU A 369 20.86 -29.14 22.65
C GLU A 369 22.33 -29.48 22.99
N ALA A 370 23.08 -28.56 23.60
CA ALA A 370 24.44 -28.79 24.05
C ALA A 370 24.51 -29.67 25.30
N GLU A 371 23.42 -29.81 26.06
CA GLU A 371 23.29 -30.64 27.24
C GLU A 371 22.79 -32.08 26.97
N LYS A 372 22.43 -32.37 25.71
CA LYS A 372 22.01 -33.69 25.21
C LYS A 372 23.16 -34.39 24.47
#